data_d20b0dd28df83cf8375fa805a8095808
#
_entry.id   d20b0dd28df83cf8375fa805a8095808
#
_cell.length_a   1.000
_cell.length_b   1.000
_cell.length_c   1.000
_cell.angle_alpha   90.00
_cell.angle_beta   90.00
_cell.angle_gamma   90.00
#
_symmetry.space_group_name_H-M   'P 1'
#
loop_
_entity.id
_entity.type
_entity.pdbx_description
1 polymer ?
#
loop_
_entity_poly.entity_id
_entity_poly.type
_entity_poly.pdbx_seq_one_letter_code
_entity_poly.pdbx_strand_id
1 'polypeptide(L)'
;MCAFSQPVDVSDTLIFARIEGPRQYLVYKMVFSSDEDLAMILPIPVSTGSGEDAVSFISMEDHPDFFNMLSVLFPTLEEEDEAGNVSFEDPVAEEVLNVHQVGYFDASFVPNIQDFSRLDEGFRLPGHVLEQFPGGANYGFVVFKLSKGHTQEVHPMAFSFPTRMPDTLFFPTVHVHDGKFHETADFDHLLFCQHPCSVKG
;
A
#
# COMPACT_ATOMS: atom_id res chain seq x y z
N MET A 1 -3.15 7.60 -0.55
CA MET A 1 -3.81 7.15 0.69
C MET A 1 -4.45 5.81 0.44
N CYS A 2 -4.81 5.08 1.48
CA CYS A 2 -5.26 3.69 1.46
C CYS A 2 -6.61 3.57 2.17
N ALA A 3 -7.24 2.43 2.05
CA ALA A 3 -8.37 2.08 2.87
C ALA A 3 -7.91 1.16 4.00
N PHE A 4 -8.50 1.32 5.17
CA PHE A 4 -8.21 0.47 6.32
C PHE A 4 -9.47 -0.25 6.79
N SER A 5 -9.28 -1.49 7.26
CA SER A 5 -10.40 -2.32 7.76
C SER A 5 -10.95 -1.85 9.12
N GLN A 6 -10.16 -1.07 9.87
CA GLN A 6 -10.51 -0.49 11.16
C GLN A 6 -10.15 0.99 11.20
N PRO A 7 -10.71 1.78 12.12
CA PRO A 7 -10.31 3.17 12.35
C PRO A 7 -8.83 3.28 12.68
N VAL A 8 -8.16 4.26 12.09
CA VAL A 8 -6.70 4.44 12.20
C VAL A 8 -6.33 5.90 11.98
N ASP A 9 -5.36 6.38 12.76
CA ASP A 9 -4.68 7.63 12.49
C ASP A 9 -3.43 7.35 11.66
N VAL A 10 -3.24 8.09 10.56
CA VAL A 10 -2.12 7.92 9.63
C VAL A 10 -1.47 9.26 9.35
N SER A 11 -0.14 9.30 9.39
CA SER A 11 0.69 10.47 9.05
C SER A 11 1.94 10.05 8.27
N ASP A 12 2.68 11.05 7.79
CA ASP A 12 4.01 10.90 7.17
C ASP A 12 4.03 9.86 6.05
N THR A 13 3.02 9.90 5.18
CA THR A 13 2.88 8.94 4.10
C THR A 13 3.83 9.26 2.95
N LEU A 14 4.74 8.34 2.67
CA LEU A 14 5.70 8.40 1.57
C LEU A 14 5.35 7.34 0.53
N ILE A 15 5.29 7.72 -0.74
CA ILE A 15 4.97 6.79 -1.83
C ILE A 15 5.96 6.98 -2.97
N PHE A 16 6.60 5.89 -3.38
CA PHE A 16 7.40 5.85 -4.60
C PHE A 16 6.69 5.04 -5.68
N ALA A 17 6.68 5.53 -6.92
CA ALA A 17 6.13 4.83 -8.06
C ALA A 17 7.08 4.83 -9.25
N ARG A 18 7.17 3.68 -9.96
CA ARG A 18 7.95 3.49 -11.17
C ARG A 18 7.22 2.57 -12.14
N ILE A 19 7.32 2.84 -13.45
CA ILE A 19 6.93 1.89 -14.49
C ILE A 19 8.18 1.33 -15.17
N GLU A 20 8.20 0.02 -15.35
CA GLU A 20 9.20 -0.69 -16.14
C GLU A 20 8.52 -1.77 -16.99
N GLY A 21 8.57 -1.56 -18.31
CA GLY A 21 7.82 -2.41 -19.25
C GLY A 21 6.32 -2.40 -18.92
N PRO A 22 5.67 -3.58 -18.85
CA PRO A 22 4.24 -3.66 -18.56
C PRO A 22 3.89 -3.61 -17.06
N ARG A 23 4.87 -3.41 -16.19
CA ARG A 23 4.67 -3.47 -14.72
C ARG A 23 4.88 -2.11 -14.09
N GLN A 24 4.04 -1.81 -13.11
CA GLN A 24 4.26 -0.72 -12.16
C GLN A 24 4.77 -1.28 -10.84
N TYR A 25 5.74 -0.56 -10.25
CA TYR A 25 6.30 -0.77 -8.93
C TYR A 25 5.79 0.33 -8.01
N LEU A 26 5.40 -0.06 -6.81
CA LEU A 26 5.03 0.85 -5.73
C LEU A 26 5.81 0.49 -4.47
N VAL A 27 6.28 1.51 -3.75
CA VAL A 27 6.80 1.39 -2.39
C VAL A 27 6.03 2.36 -1.51
N TYR A 28 5.58 1.89 -0.37
CA TYR A 28 4.75 2.62 0.57
C TYR A 28 5.41 2.64 1.94
N LYS A 29 5.41 3.80 2.61
CA LYS A 29 5.81 3.96 4.00
C LYS A 29 4.86 4.96 4.65
N MET A 30 4.55 4.78 5.93
CA MET A 30 3.71 5.67 6.72
C MET A 30 3.97 5.47 8.21
N VAL A 31 3.51 6.42 9.02
CA VAL A 31 3.32 6.25 10.46
C VAL A 31 1.84 6.03 10.72
N PHE A 32 1.49 5.10 11.61
CA PHE A 32 0.10 4.86 11.97
C PHE A 32 -0.08 4.60 13.47
N SER A 33 -1.31 4.81 13.94
CA SER A 33 -1.74 4.48 15.30
C SER A 33 -3.11 3.81 15.26
N SER A 34 -3.22 2.62 15.86
CA SER A 34 -4.47 1.86 15.96
C SER A 34 -4.51 1.03 17.22
N ASP A 35 -5.70 0.93 17.83
CA ASP A 35 -5.97 0.10 19.00
C ASP A 35 -6.22 -1.38 18.64
N GLU A 36 -6.43 -1.69 17.36
CA GLU A 36 -6.75 -3.03 16.85
C GLU A 36 -5.86 -3.40 15.66
N ASP A 37 -5.67 -4.71 15.46
CA ASP A 37 -5.06 -5.23 14.25
C ASP A 37 -5.94 -4.88 13.06
N LEU A 38 -5.32 -4.49 11.95
CA LEU A 38 -6.05 -3.97 10.79
C LEU A 38 -5.39 -4.38 9.47
N ALA A 39 -6.14 -4.25 8.39
CA ALA A 39 -5.61 -4.35 7.05
C ALA A 39 -5.55 -2.97 6.39
N MET A 40 -4.41 -2.70 5.76
CA MET A 40 -4.27 -1.64 4.76
C MET A 40 -4.60 -2.22 3.39
N ILE A 41 -5.50 -1.59 2.66
CA ILE A 41 -6.02 -2.05 1.38
C ILE A 41 -5.75 -0.99 0.31
N LEU A 42 -4.99 -1.38 -0.72
CA LEU A 42 -4.60 -0.53 -1.84
C LEU A 42 -5.26 -1.02 -3.12
N PRO A 43 -6.21 -0.28 -3.70
CA PRO A 43 -6.71 -0.60 -5.04
C PRO A 43 -5.63 -0.34 -6.09
N ILE A 44 -5.43 -1.28 -7.01
CA ILE A 44 -4.45 -1.19 -8.08
C ILE A 44 -5.04 -1.53 -9.44
N PRO A 45 -4.68 -0.79 -10.51
CA PRO A 45 -5.21 -1.00 -11.85
C PRO A 45 -4.50 -2.17 -12.55
N VAL A 46 -4.73 -3.40 -12.08
CA VAL A 46 -4.17 -4.59 -12.72
C VAL A 46 -4.77 -4.84 -14.10
N SER A 47 -4.05 -5.55 -14.95
CA SER A 47 -4.56 -6.00 -16.23
C SER A 47 -5.77 -6.91 -16.04
N THR A 48 -6.76 -6.82 -16.92
CA THR A 48 -7.98 -7.63 -16.85
C THR A 48 -7.65 -9.13 -16.90
N GLY A 49 -8.26 -9.91 -16.01
CA GLY A 49 -8.04 -11.36 -15.92
C GLY A 49 -6.75 -11.75 -15.20
N SER A 50 -6.11 -10.84 -14.47
CA SER A 50 -4.96 -11.17 -13.62
C SER A 50 -5.35 -12.20 -12.56
N GLY A 51 -4.56 -13.27 -12.44
CA GLY A 51 -4.70 -14.29 -11.40
C GLY A 51 -4.12 -13.82 -10.05
N GLU A 52 -4.21 -14.66 -9.03
CA GLU A 52 -3.72 -14.38 -7.67
C GLU A 52 -2.20 -14.13 -7.61
N ASP A 53 -1.44 -14.70 -8.54
CA ASP A 53 0.02 -14.54 -8.64
C ASP A 53 0.46 -13.31 -9.46
N ALA A 54 -0.47 -12.42 -9.84
CA ALA A 54 -0.15 -11.25 -10.66
C ALA A 54 0.70 -10.21 -9.95
N VAL A 55 0.54 -10.09 -8.63
CA VAL A 55 1.32 -9.18 -7.79
C VAL A 55 2.56 -9.91 -7.28
N SER A 56 3.71 -9.26 -7.43
CA SER A 56 4.96 -9.73 -6.84
C SER A 56 5.30 -8.81 -5.67
N PHE A 57 5.31 -9.35 -4.45
CA PHE A 57 5.77 -8.65 -3.26
C PHE A 57 7.30 -8.65 -3.20
N ILE A 58 7.86 -7.57 -2.68
CA ILE A 58 9.31 -7.32 -2.65
C ILE A 58 9.71 -7.03 -1.21
N SER A 59 10.61 -7.83 -0.63
CA SER A 59 11.15 -7.55 0.69
C SER A 59 12.05 -6.31 0.64
N MET A 60 11.82 -5.40 1.58
CA MET A 60 12.63 -4.20 1.78
C MET A 60 13.41 -4.24 3.11
N GLU A 61 13.54 -5.42 3.73
CA GLU A 61 14.26 -5.60 5.01
C GLU A 61 15.70 -5.09 4.94
N ASP A 62 16.38 -5.32 3.82
CA ASP A 62 17.75 -4.85 3.58
C ASP A 62 17.83 -3.36 3.19
N HIS A 63 16.68 -2.70 3.07
CA HIS A 63 16.56 -1.31 2.60
C HIS A 63 15.59 -0.47 3.46
N PRO A 64 15.71 -0.49 4.80
CA PRO A 64 14.82 0.27 5.68
C PRO A 64 14.89 1.79 5.41
N ASP A 65 16.06 2.27 4.99
CA ASP A 65 16.34 3.68 4.69
C ASP A 65 15.98 4.12 3.25
N PHE A 66 15.20 3.33 2.53
CA PHE A 66 14.86 3.60 1.12
C PHE A 66 14.36 5.03 0.89
N PHE A 67 13.42 5.50 1.68
CA PHE A 67 12.88 6.86 1.54
C PHE A 67 13.85 7.94 2.01
N ASN A 68 14.67 7.69 3.02
CA ASN A 68 15.72 8.61 3.44
C ASN A 68 16.74 8.82 2.31
N MET A 69 17.12 7.75 1.61
CA MET A 69 17.99 7.86 0.42
C MET A 69 17.32 8.66 -0.70
N LEU A 70 16.01 8.49 -0.93
CA LEU A 70 15.28 9.29 -1.91
C LEU A 70 15.24 10.77 -1.53
N SER A 71 15.02 11.10 -0.26
CA SER A 71 15.00 12.48 0.22
C SER A 71 16.35 13.19 0.04
N VAL A 72 17.46 12.47 0.19
CA VAL A 72 18.81 13.02 -0.12
C VAL A 72 18.96 13.31 -1.62
N LEU A 73 18.41 12.46 -2.48
CA LEU A 73 18.48 12.64 -3.95
C LEU A 73 17.50 13.71 -4.45
N PHE A 74 16.40 13.92 -3.74
CA PHE A 74 15.34 14.88 -4.05
C PHE A 74 15.03 15.75 -2.84
N PRO A 75 15.95 16.64 -2.40
CA PRO A 75 15.76 17.43 -1.20
C PRO A 75 14.53 18.32 -1.33
N THR A 76 13.53 18.10 -0.49
CA THR A 76 12.46 19.03 -0.24
C THR A 76 12.98 20.16 0.65
N LEU A 77 12.52 21.39 0.45
CA LEU A 77 12.97 22.55 1.20
C LEU A 77 12.36 22.65 2.61
N GLU A 78 12.03 21.55 3.27
CA GLU A 78 11.44 21.53 4.61
C GLU A 78 12.16 20.54 5.54
N GLU A 79 12.40 21.02 6.70
CA GLU A 79 13.11 20.70 7.92
C GLU A 79 13.27 19.23 8.35
N GLU A 80 14.42 18.97 9.00
CA GLU A 80 14.87 17.70 9.58
C GLU A 80 14.13 17.37 10.88
N ASP A 81 13.60 16.15 11.02
CA ASP A 81 13.32 15.51 12.30
C ASP A 81 13.76 14.03 12.31
N GLU A 82 14.33 13.62 13.47
CA GLU A 82 15.11 12.39 13.65
C GLU A 82 14.24 11.11 13.80
N ALA A 83 14.71 9.99 13.23
CA ALA A 83 14.06 8.68 13.27
C ALA A 83 14.42 7.84 14.51
N GLY A 84 13.43 7.18 15.09
CA GLY A 84 13.56 6.19 16.17
C GLY A 84 13.34 4.75 15.68
N ASN A 85 14.08 3.80 16.25
CA ASN A 85 14.16 2.40 15.84
C ASN A 85 13.41 1.47 16.83
N VAL A 86 12.54 0.55 16.38
CA VAL A 86 11.84 -0.45 17.21
C VAL A 86 11.72 -1.79 16.50
N SER A 87 11.91 -2.92 17.22
CA SER A 87 11.93 -4.30 16.74
C SER A 87 10.68 -5.11 17.17
N PHE A 88 10.23 -6.10 16.38
CA PHE A 88 9.05 -6.93 16.65
C PHE A 88 9.26 -8.43 16.41
N GLU A 89 8.42 -9.28 17.08
CA GLU A 89 8.39 -10.74 17.00
C GLU A 89 7.09 -11.26 16.37
N ASP A 90 7.15 -12.43 15.68
CA ASP A 90 6.11 -13.02 14.82
C ASP A 90 5.07 -13.91 15.54
N PRO A 91 3.86 -14.07 15.01
CA PRO A 91 2.99 -15.25 15.19
C PRO A 91 2.55 -15.95 13.90
N VAL A 92 2.13 -17.21 14.03
CA VAL A 92 1.95 -18.28 13.03
C VAL A 92 0.57 -18.31 12.36
N ALA A 93 0.49 -18.76 11.09
CA ALA A 93 -0.61 -18.67 10.11
C ALA A 93 -1.52 -19.91 10.01
N GLU A 94 -2.75 -19.70 9.48
CA GLU A 94 -3.65 -20.69 8.88
C GLU A 94 -4.19 -20.24 7.51
N GLU A 95 -4.45 -21.21 6.60
CA GLU A 95 -4.66 -21.02 5.15
C GLU A 95 -5.97 -20.36 4.74
N VAL A 96 -5.87 -19.13 4.19
CA VAL A 96 -6.90 -18.52 3.34
C VAL A 96 -6.20 -17.69 2.29
N LEU A 97 -6.28 -17.47 1.15
CA LEU A 97 -5.47 -16.79 0.11
C LEU A 97 -3.94 -16.98 0.27
N ASN A 98 -3.20 -16.96 -0.80
CA ASN A 98 -1.74 -16.96 -0.71
C ASN A 98 -1.29 -15.74 0.08
N VAL A 99 -0.93 -15.95 1.34
CA VAL A 99 -0.33 -14.94 2.19
C VAL A 99 1.17 -15.02 1.97
N HIS A 100 1.75 -13.95 1.48
CA HIS A 100 3.18 -13.82 1.32
C HIS A 100 3.73 -13.09 2.56
N GLN A 101 4.56 -13.75 3.34
CA GLN A 101 5.35 -13.05 4.32
C GLN A 101 6.42 -12.23 3.59
N VAL A 102 6.36 -10.90 3.75
CA VAL A 102 7.25 -9.95 3.09
C VAL A 102 7.91 -9.10 4.17
N GLY A 103 9.07 -9.56 4.63
CA GLY A 103 9.68 -8.96 5.79
C GLY A 103 8.77 -9.10 7.03
N TYR A 104 8.39 -7.98 7.62
CA TYR A 104 7.52 -7.92 8.80
C TYR A 104 6.01 -7.93 8.49
N PHE A 105 5.59 -8.12 7.24
CA PHE A 105 4.19 -8.05 6.84
C PHE A 105 3.69 -9.36 6.26
N ASP A 106 2.47 -9.70 6.62
CA ASP A 106 1.65 -10.59 5.83
C ASP A 106 0.97 -9.78 4.72
N ALA A 107 1.17 -10.19 3.49
CA ALA A 107 0.58 -9.51 2.33
C ALA A 107 -0.21 -10.49 1.46
N SER A 108 -1.32 -10.03 0.91
CA SER A 108 -2.15 -10.79 0.00
C SER A 108 -2.59 -9.94 -1.19
N PHE A 109 -2.81 -10.57 -2.33
CA PHE A 109 -3.45 -9.95 -3.47
C PHE A 109 -4.86 -10.51 -3.66
N VAL A 110 -5.84 -9.62 -3.75
CA VAL A 110 -7.25 -9.93 -4.01
C VAL A 110 -7.57 -9.50 -5.44
N PRO A 111 -7.78 -10.43 -6.38
CA PRO A 111 -7.91 -10.10 -7.81
C PRO A 111 -9.13 -9.23 -8.14
N ASN A 112 -10.21 -9.38 -7.39
CA ASN A 112 -11.44 -8.62 -7.59
C ASN A 112 -12.24 -8.48 -6.29
N ILE A 113 -13.25 -7.62 -6.31
CA ILE A 113 -14.04 -7.28 -5.11
C ILE A 113 -14.80 -8.48 -4.52
N GLN A 114 -15.18 -9.47 -5.33
CA GLN A 114 -15.90 -10.67 -4.88
C GLN A 114 -14.99 -11.59 -4.05
N ASP A 115 -13.69 -11.56 -4.30
CA ASP A 115 -12.71 -12.39 -3.60
C ASP A 115 -12.39 -11.88 -2.18
N PHE A 116 -12.88 -10.69 -1.78
CA PHE A 116 -12.75 -10.20 -0.40
C PHE A 116 -13.36 -11.16 0.64
N SER A 117 -14.36 -11.95 0.25
CA SER A 117 -14.94 -12.97 1.13
C SER A 117 -13.96 -14.07 1.53
N ARG A 118 -12.83 -14.18 0.85
CA ARG A 118 -11.75 -15.16 1.10
C ARG A 118 -10.69 -14.67 2.08
N LEU A 119 -10.71 -13.36 2.42
CA LEU A 119 -9.87 -12.82 3.50
C LEU A 119 -10.48 -13.17 4.87
N ASP A 120 -9.65 -13.16 5.91
CA ASP A 120 -10.12 -13.18 7.29
C ASP A 120 -11.10 -12.05 7.55
N GLU A 121 -12.14 -12.27 8.35
CA GLU A 121 -13.21 -11.31 8.59
C GLU A 121 -12.69 -9.98 9.16
N GLY A 122 -11.70 -10.03 10.07
CA GLY A 122 -11.07 -8.84 10.67
C GLY A 122 -10.30 -7.96 9.68
N PHE A 123 -9.96 -8.50 8.50
CA PHE A 123 -9.20 -7.78 7.46
C PHE A 123 -10.04 -7.40 6.23
N ARG A 124 -11.38 -7.56 6.32
CA ARG A 124 -12.30 -7.16 5.26
C ARG A 124 -12.77 -5.74 5.47
N LEU A 125 -12.95 -5.01 4.36
CA LEU A 125 -13.73 -3.78 4.40
C LEU A 125 -15.21 -4.10 4.52
N PRO A 126 -16.00 -3.26 5.21
CA PRO A 126 -17.45 -3.35 5.17
C PRO A 126 -17.97 -3.31 3.73
N GLY A 127 -18.96 -4.15 3.39
CA GLY A 127 -19.48 -4.26 2.03
C GLY A 127 -19.96 -2.93 1.44
N HIS A 128 -20.60 -2.08 2.26
CA HIS A 128 -21.04 -0.75 1.83
C HIS A 128 -19.88 0.21 1.49
N VAL A 129 -18.67 -0.02 2.00
CA VAL A 129 -17.47 0.74 1.65
C VAL A 129 -16.92 0.24 0.32
N LEU A 130 -16.86 -1.09 0.13
CA LEU A 130 -16.38 -1.70 -1.11
C LEU A 130 -17.21 -1.26 -2.33
N GLU A 131 -18.53 -1.13 -2.17
CA GLU A 131 -19.44 -0.68 -3.23
C GLU A 131 -19.18 0.76 -3.70
N GLN A 132 -18.55 1.58 -2.87
CA GLN A 132 -18.25 2.99 -3.16
C GLN A 132 -16.88 3.18 -3.82
N PHE A 133 -16.05 2.14 -3.94
CA PHE A 133 -14.75 2.26 -4.59
C PHE A 133 -14.89 2.65 -6.06
N PRO A 134 -14.26 3.73 -6.51
CA PRO A 134 -14.32 4.16 -7.90
C PRO A 134 -13.80 3.06 -8.83
N GLY A 135 -14.65 2.61 -9.77
CA GLY A 135 -14.28 1.56 -10.73
C GLY A 135 -14.04 0.18 -10.10
N GLY A 136 -14.65 -0.12 -8.95
CA GLY A 136 -14.40 -1.30 -8.11
C GLY A 136 -14.36 -2.65 -8.83
N ALA A 137 -15.14 -2.84 -9.89
CA ALA A 137 -15.14 -4.07 -10.71
C ALA A 137 -13.86 -4.25 -11.57
N ASN A 138 -13.04 -3.21 -11.70
CA ASN A 138 -11.88 -3.18 -12.59
C ASN A 138 -10.54 -3.05 -11.84
N TYR A 139 -10.55 -3.11 -10.52
CA TYR A 139 -9.34 -3.05 -9.69
C TYR A 139 -9.09 -4.40 -9.02
N GLY A 140 -7.81 -4.75 -8.88
CA GLY A 140 -7.36 -5.68 -7.86
C GLY A 140 -6.96 -4.90 -6.60
N PHE A 141 -6.72 -5.62 -5.51
CA PHE A 141 -6.43 -5.00 -4.22
C PHE A 141 -5.23 -5.68 -3.57
N VAL A 142 -4.23 -4.89 -3.21
CA VAL A 142 -3.14 -5.36 -2.35
C VAL A 142 -3.56 -5.11 -0.92
N VAL A 143 -3.41 -6.12 -0.07
CA VAL A 143 -3.79 -6.09 1.34
C VAL A 143 -2.56 -6.40 2.17
N PHE A 144 -2.22 -5.49 3.10
CA PHE A 144 -1.19 -5.70 4.10
C PHE A 144 -1.84 -5.80 5.48
N LYS A 145 -1.49 -6.84 6.24
CA LYS A 145 -1.87 -6.96 7.64
C LYS A 145 -0.92 -6.15 8.51
N LEU A 146 -1.48 -5.29 9.35
CA LEU A 146 -0.76 -4.45 10.29
C LEU A 146 -1.19 -4.80 11.72
N SER A 147 -0.23 -5.03 12.58
CA SER A 147 -0.50 -5.25 14.01
C SER A 147 -0.78 -3.93 14.70
N LYS A 148 -1.69 -3.95 15.68
CA LYS A 148 -2.03 -2.78 16.51
C LYS A 148 -0.80 -2.15 17.15
N GLY A 149 -0.82 -0.83 17.30
CA GLY A 149 0.24 -0.09 17.97
C GLY A 149 0.04 1.43 17.88
N HIS A 150 0.75 2.16 18.73
CA HIS A 150 0.69 3.61 18.77
C HIS A 150 1.97 4.19 18.16
N THR A 151 1.81 5.11 17.22
CA THR A 151 2.92 5.81 16.55
C THR A 151 3.95 4.82 15.99
N GLN A 152 3.47 3.85 15.20
CA GLN A 152 4.34 2.88 14.55
C GLN A 152 4.74 3.35 13.17
N GLU A 153 6.05 3.45 12.94
CA GLU A 153 6.60 3.61 11.61
C GLU A 153 6.57 2.27 10.90
N VAL A 154 5.86 2.21 9.77
CA VAL A 154 5.78 1.00 8.98
C VAL A 154 7.02 0.88 8.11
N HIS A 155 7.71 -0.25 8.20
CA HIS A 155 8.77 -0.64 7.26
C HIS A 155 8.29 -0.48 5.80
N PRO A 156 9.14 -0.05 4.85
CA PRO A 156 8.70 0.12 3.47
C PRO A 156 8.05 -1.15 2.89
N MET A 157 6.81 -1.03 2.43
CA MET A 157 6.03 -2.08 1.79
C MET A 157 6.14 -1.95 0.29
N ALA A 158 6.75 -2.93 -0.39
CA ALA A 158 7.01 -2.86 -1.80
C ALA A 158 6.36 -4.01 -2.58
N PHE A 159 5.83 -3.68 -3.75
CA PHE A 159 5.26 -4.67 -4.66
C PHE A 159 5.25 -4.17 -6.10
N SER A 160 5.08 -5.09 -7.05
CA SER A 160 4.88 -4.78 -8.45
C SER A 160 3.70 -5.54 -9.04
N PHE A 161 3.05 -4.97 -10.03
CA PHE A 161 1.88 -5.54 -10.68
C PHE A 161 1.83 -5.23 -12.19
N PRO A 162 1.24 -6.10 -13.03
CA PRO A 162 0.99 -5.82 -14.43
C PRO A 162 -0.08 -4.73 -14.54
N THR A 163 0.34 -3.50 -14.91
CA THR A 163 -0.59 -2.38 -15.00
C THR A 163 -1.36 -2.37 -16.32
N ARG A 164 -2.65 -2.03 -16.28
CA ARG A 164 -3.42 -1.71 -17.48
C ARG A 164 -3.21 -0.27 -17.97
N MET A 165 -2.40 0.51 -17.25
CA MET A 165 -2.11 1.92 -17.53
C MET A 165 -0.59 2.09 -17.78
N PRO A 166 -0.03 1.53 -18.88
CA PRO A 166 1.44 1.47 -19.07
C PRO A 166 2.08 2.85 -19.28
N ASP A 167 1.30 3.85 -19.69
CA ASP A 167 1.78 5.19 -19.98
C ASP A 167 1.50 6.20 -18.85
N THR A 168 0.97 5.73 -17.72
CA THR A 168 0.55 6.60 -16.61
C THR A 168 0.88 5.96 -15.27
N LEU A 169 1.63 6.70 -14.43
CA LEU A 169 1.84 6.29 -13.04
C LEU A 169 0.52 6.40 -12.26
N PHE A 170 0.18 5.35 -11.58
CA PHE A 170 -0.98 5.29 -10.70
C PHE A 170 -0.53 5.34 -9.24
N PHE A 171 -1.13 6.24 -8.47
CA PHE A 171 -0.99 6.30 -7.02
C PHE A 171 -2.34 5.97 -6.38
N PRO A 172 -2.45 4.94 -5.53
CA PRO A 172 -3.70 4.64 -4.84
C PRO A 172 -4.06 5.80 -3.90
N THR A 173 -5.22 6.43 -4.11
CA THR A 173 -5.67 7.63 -3.38
C THR A 173 -7.07 7.49 -2.77
N VAL A 174 -7.47 6.29 -2.41
CA VAL A 174 -8.75 6.04 -1.71
C VAL A 174 -8.61 6.42 -0.23
N HIS A 175 -9.58 7.12 0.33
CA HIS A 175 -9.58 7.52 1.73
C HIS A 175 -10.69 6.85 2.54
N VAL A 176 -10.31 5.90 3.42
CA VAL A 176 -11.19 5.22 4.36
C VAL A 176 -10.40 4.98 5.65
N HIS A 177 -10.46 5.92 6.60
CA HIS A 177 -9.76 5.82 7.89
C HIS A 177 -10.71 5.70 9.09
N ASP A 178 -11.97 6.09 8.92
CA ASP A 178 -13.02 6.10 9.94
C ASP A 178 -14.17 5.11 9.63
N GLY A 179 -13.92 4.17 8.73
CA GLY A 179 -14.92 3.20 8.24
C GLY A 179 -15.92 3.80 7.24
N LYS A 180 -15.64 4.99 6.70
CA LYS A 180 -16.44 5.64 5.66
C LYS A 180 -15.58 6.02 4.47
N PHE A 181 -16.17 5.96 3.28
CA PHE A 181 -15.55 6.46 2.06
C PHE A 181 -15.71 7.99 1.96
N HIS A 182 -14.61 8.68 1.69
CA HIS A 182 -14.57 10.12 1.47
C HIS A 182 -14.18 10.42 0.02
N GLU A 183 -15.03 11.15 -0.72
CA GLU A 183 -14.76 11.54 -2.11
C GLU A 183 -13.62 12.55 -2.21
N THR A 184 -13.41 13.35 -1.17
CA THR A 184 -12.33 14.34 -1.05
C THR A 184 -11.71 14.26 0.32
N ALA A 185 -10.39 14.36 0.38
CA ALA A 185 -9.63 14.43 1.63
C ALA A 185 -8.36 15.24 1.42
N ASP A 186 -7.88 15.88 2.47
CA ASP A 186 -6.57 16.48 2.50
C ASP A 186 -5.52 15.39 2.75
N PHE A 187 -4.39 15.47 2.05
CA PHE A 187 -3.33 14.47 2.10
C PHE A 187 -1.99 15.12 2.47
N ASP A 188 -1.28 14.51 3.41
CA ASP A 188 0.09 14.84 3.79
C ASP A 188 1.15 14.03 3.00
N HIS A 189 0.79 13.54 1.85
CA HIS A 189 1.61 12.60 1.09
C HIS A 189 2.78 13.26 0.38
N LEU A 190 3.99 12.71 0.53
CA LEU A 190 5.11 12.99 -0.33
C LEU A 190 5.25 11.90 -1.41
N LEU A 191 5.16 12.31 -2.67
CA LEU A 191 5.18 11.41 -3.81
C LEU A 191 6.51 11.50 -4.55
N PHE A 192 7.21 10.36 -4.64
CA PHE A 192 8.39 10.19 -5.46
C PHE A 192 8.01 9.39 -6.72
N CYS A 193 8.52 9.79 -7.88
CA CYS A 193 8.26 9.03 -9.10
C CYS A 193 9.48 8.95 -10.00
N GLN A 194 9.61 7.80 -10.67
CA GLN A 194 10.52 7.62 -11.79
C GLN A 194 9.70 7.32 -13.04
N HIS A 195 9.70 8.25 -13.97
CA HIS A 195 9.08 8.10 -15.29
C HIS A 195 10.15 8.26 -16.37
N PRO A 196 10.15 7.47 -17.45
CA PRO A 196 11.04 7.70 -18.57
C PRO A 196 10.71 9.05 -19.19
N CYS A 197 11.50 10.08 -18.87
CA CYS A 197 11.45 11.35 -19.58
C CYS A 197 12.06 11.12 -20.96
N SER A 198 11.27 11.20 -22.02
CA SER A 198 11.84 11.43 -23.35
C SER A 198 12.36 12.86 -23.37
N VAL A 199 13.67 13.00 -23.14
CA VAL A 199 14.36 14.26 -23.45
C VAL A 199 14.25 14.44 -24.96
N LYS A 200 13.35 15.31 -25.40
CA LYS A 200 13.40 15.79 -26.77
C LYS A 200 14.61 16.70 -26.86
N GLY A 201 15.71 16.17 -27.45
CA GLY A 201 16.86 16.97 -27.88
C GLY A 201 16.48 17.90 -29.03
#